data_7493255a8d727f64443bde95d3e16fe3
#
_entry.id   7493255a8d727f64443bde95d3e16fe3
#
_cell.length_a   1.000
_cell.length_b   1.000
_cell.length_c   1.000
_cell.angle_alpha   90.00
_cell.angle_beta   90.00
_cell.angle_gamma   90.00
#
_symmetry.space_group_name_H-M   'P 1'
#
loop_
_entity.id
_entity.type
_entity.pdbx_description
1 polymer ?
#
loop_
_entity_poly.entity_id
_entity_poly.type
_entity_poly.pdbx_seq_one_letter_code
_entity_poly.pdbx_strand_id
1 'polypeptide(L)'
;ANFDIEIFYEDDDLLVLNKPSGVVVHPAKSVKEPTLVEWLKQKKYMLSSINGDERAGIVHRLDKQTSGAILVAKTDFAHVKLAAQLKDKSMGRIYLAFLDLALKENVCVDRFIARNPSNRLKKAVVPSNENGARSAKSAFLNIANDTILQNFKPLNFSRNQTNFNLIAAKLFTGRTHQIRAHLSSVGHPL
;
A
#
# COMPACT_ATOMS: atom_id res chain seq x y z
N ALA A 1 19.50 -5.39 -8.45
CA ALA A 1 18.56 -4.27 -8.48
C ALA A 1 19.34 -2.97 -8.63
N ASN A 2 18.98 -2.12 -9.61
CA ASN A 2 19.66 -0.84 -9.85
C ASN A 2 18.94 0.33 -9.17
N PHE A 3 18.37 0.10 -8.01
CA PHE A 3 17.76 1.13 -7.17
C PHE A 3 18.31 1.00 -5.74
N ASP A 4 18.29 2.09 -5.01
CA ASP A 4 18.60 2.10 -3.58
C ASP A 4 17.35 2.40 -2.77
N ILE A 5 17.32 1.89 -1.53
CA ILE A 5 16.17 2.00 -0.63
C ILE A 5 16.66 2.55 0.69
N GLU A 6 16.06 3.64 1.11
CA GLU A 6 16.32 4.26 2.40
C GLU A 6 15.82 3.37 3.54
N ILE A 7 16.65 3.20 4.56
CA ILE A 7 16.32 2.44 5.77
C ILE A 7 15.89 3.45 6.83
N PHE A 8 14.62 3.40 7.27
CA PHE A 8 14.11 4.23 8.34
C PHE A 8 14.50 3.70 9.73
N TYR A 9 14.57 2.37 9.84
CA TYR A 9 14.93 1.71 11.09
C TYR A 9 15.46 0.30 10.80
N GLU A 10 16.42 -0.14 11.62
CA GLU A 10 16.95 -1.50 11.62
C GLU A 10 17.32 -1.92 13.02
N ASP A 11 16.97 -3.15 13.39
CA ASP A 11 17.50 -3.86 14.55
C ASP A 11 17.81 -5.33 14.18
N ASP A 12 18.00 -6.20 15.16
CA ASP A 12 18.31 -7.62 14.92
C ASP A 12 17.14 -8.40 14.36
N ASP A 13 15.90 -7.92 14.56
CA ASP A 13 14.67 -8.64 14.26
C ASP A 13 13.97 -8.14 12.99
N LEU A 14 14.05 -6.85 12.68
CA LEU A 14 13.29 -6.25 11.58
C LEU A 14 13.98 -5.06 10.91
N LEU A 15 13.48 -4.74 9.70
CA LEU A 15 13.79 -3.51 8.96
C LEU A 15 12.51 -2.73 8.73
N VAL A 16 12.60 -1.41 8.77
CA VAL A 16 11.59 -0.48 8.24
C VAL A 16 12.24 0.26 7.07
N LEU A 17 11.69 0.07 5.88
CA LEU A 17 12.23 0.63 4.64
C LEU A 17 11.29 1.67 4.05
N ASN A 18 11.85 2.69 3.41
CA ASN A 18 11.11 3.61 2.56
C ASN A 18 11.06 3.05 1.13
N LYS A 19 10.03 2.26 0.83
CA LYS A 19 9.89 1.74 -0.53
C LYS A 19 9.61 2.88 -1.52
N PRO A 20 10.43 3.09 -2.55
CA PRO A 20 10.12 4.07 -3.57
C PRO A 20 8.94 3.62 -4.45
N SER A 21 8.27 4.58 -5.09
CA SER A 21 7.32 4.31 -6.17
C SER A 21 8.02 3.61 -7.34
N GLY A 22 7.33 2.72 -8.03
CA GLY A 22 7.86 1.95 -9.16
C GLY A 22 8.47 0.62 -8.78
N VAL A 23 8.81 0.37 -7.52
CA VAL A 23 9.41 -0.89 -7.05
C VAL A 23 8.33 -1.89 -6.64
N VAL A 24 8.42 -3.11 -7.18
CA VAL A 24 7.59 -4.26 -6.79
C VAL A 24 8.16 -4.90 -5.54
N VAL A 25 7.30 -5.35 -4.62
CA VAL A 25 7.76 -5.91 -3.33
C VAL A 25 8.39 -7.30 -3.49
N HIS A 26 7.76 -8.22 -4.20
CA HIS A 26 8.25 -9.59 -4.37
C HIS A 26 8.00 -10.13 -5.78
N PRO A 27 8.76 -11.13 -6.24
CA PRO A 27 8.58 -11.74 -7.54
C PRO A 27 7.16 -12.27 -7.77
N ALA A 28 6.74 -12.28 -9.02
CA ALA A 28 5.54 -12.95 -9.51
C ALA A 28 5.72 -13.29 -10.99
N LYS A 29 4.92 -14.21 -11.53
CA LYS A 29 5.04 -14.66 -12.95
C LYS A 29 4.99 -13.52 -13.97
N SER A 30 4.29 -12.42 -13.65
CA SER A 30 4.16 -11.25 -14.52
C SER A 30 5.19 -10.14 -14.25
N VAL A 31 6.07 -10.31 -13.26
CA VAL A 31 7.08 -9.32 -12.86
C VAL A 31 8.41 -9.71 -13.48
N LYS A 32 8.97 -8.84 -14.30
CA LYS A 32 10.28 -9.03 -14.96
C LYS A 32 11.35 -8.10 -14.39
N GLU A 33 10.94 -7.02 -13.75
CA GLU A 33 11.82 -6.06 -13.10
C GLU A 33 12.30 -6.55 -11.72
N PRO A 34 13.48 -6.08 -11.27
CA PRO A 34 13.98 -6.38 -9.93
C PRO A 34 13.01 -5.93 -8.83
N THR A 35 12.91 -6.74 -7.78
CA THR A 35 11.98 -6.54 -6.67
C THR A 35 12.69 -6.14 -5.38
N LEU A 36 11.93 -5.68 -4.37
CA LEU A 36 12.45 -5.39 -3.04
C LEU A 36 13.14 -6.62 -2.41
N VAL A 37 12.55 -7.82 -2.55
CA VAL A 37 13.14 -9.06 -2.02
C VAL A 37 14.51 -9.35 -2.67
N GLU A 38 14.65 -9.14 -3.98
CA GLU A 38 15.92 -9.32 -4.67
C GLU A 38 16.96 -8.27 -4.25
N TRP A 39 16.54 -7.02 -4.01
CA TRP A 39 17.43 -6.00 -3.44
C TRP A 39 17.92 -6.40 -2.04
N LEU A 40 17.02 -6.86 -1.15
CA LEU A 40 17.38 -7.34 0.18
C LEU A 40 18.39 -8.50 0.14
N LYS A 41 18.17 -9.47 -0.73
CA LYS A 41 19.11 -10.59 -0.95
C LYS A 41 20.46 -10.12 -1.47
N GLN A 42 20.47 -9.20 -2.42
CA GLN A 42 21.71 -8.61 -2.96
C GLN A 42 22.51 -7.87 -1.89
N LYS A 43 21.82 -7.19 -0.95
CA LYS A 43 22.45 -6.56 0.23
C LYS A 43 22.82 -7.57 1.33
N LYS A 44 22.55 -8.88 1.13
CA LYS A 44 22.88 -9.98 2.05
C LYS A 44 22.18 -9.90 3.41
N TYR A 45 20.99 -9.31 3.47
CA TYR A 45 20.17 -9.35 4.68
C TYR A 45 19.76 -10.79 5.00
N MET A 46 19.91 -11.20 6.26
CA MET A 46 19.20 -12.37 6.78
C MET A 46 17.72 -12.07 6.85
N LEU A 47 16.89 -12.94 6.30
CA LEU A 47 15.46 -12.73 6.19
C LEU A 47 14.71 -13.96 6.66
N SER A 48 13.58 -13.75 7.35
CA SER A 48 12.67 -14.85 7.67
C SER A 48 12.21 -15.60 6.42
N SER A 49 12.25 -16.93 6.48
CA SER A 49 11.88 -17.82 5.38
C SER A 49 10.46 -18.39 5.47
N ILE A 50 9.65 -17.98 6.45
CA ILE A 50 8.29 -18.53 6.71
C ILE A 50 7.41 -18.50 5.46
N ASN A 51 7.48 -17.44 4.66
CA ASN A 51 6.70 -17.29 3.42
C ASN A 51 7.43 -17.79 2.16
N GLY A 52 8.49 -18.56 2.33
CA GLY A 52 9.32 -19.08 1.25
C GLY A 52 10.29 -18.02 0.69
N ASP A 53 11.19 -18.49 -0.19
CA ASP A 53 12.31 -17.70 -0.70
C ASP A 53 11.89 -16.48 -1.53
N GLU A 54 10.82 -16.60 -2.33
CA GLU A 54 10.29 -15.48 -3.12
C GLU A 54 9.67 -14.35 -2.29
N ARG A 55 9.34 -14.62 -1.04
CA ARG A 55 8.74 -13.68 -0.09
C ARG A 55 9.50 -13.60 1.22
N ALA A 56 10.80 -13.88 1.18
CA ALA A 56 11.66 -13.85 2.35
C ALA A 56 11.50 -12.50 3.10
N GLY A 57 11.17 -12.57 4.39
CA GLY A 57 10.95 -11.42 5.27
C GLY A 57 9.65 -10.61 5.04
N ILE A 58 8.87 -10.92 4.01
CA ILE A 58 7.71 -10.10 3.62
C ILE A 58 6.47 -10.48 4.41
N VAL A 59 6.03 -9.60 5.31
CA VAL A 59 4.82 -9.75 6.12
C VAL A 59 3.60 -9.01 5.53
N HIS A 60 3.83 -7.94 4.78
CA HIS A 60 2.81 -7.17 4.04
C HIS A 60 3.39 -6.60 2.74
N ARG A 61 2.55 -5.94 1.96
CA ARG A 61 3.00 -5.36 0.70
C ARG A 61 2.38 -3.98 0.45
N LEU A 62 3.11 -3.19 -0.33
CA LEU A 62 2.63 -1.99 -1.01
C LEU A 62 2.49 -2.28 -2.51
N ASP A 63 1.59 -1.60 -3.18
CA ASP A 63 1.47 -1.68 -4.63
C ASP A 63 2.72 -1.07 -5.31
N LYS A 64 2.99 -1.44 -6.56
CA LYS A 64 4.17 -0.98 -7.31
C LYS A 64 4.33 0.53 -7.26
N GLN A 65 3.27 1.28 -7.54
CA GLN A 65 3.29 2.75 -7.59
C GLN A 65 3.12 3.44 -6.22
N THR A 66 2.91 2.68 -5.16
CA THR A 66 2.80 3.22 -3.80
C THR A 66 4.18 3.28 -3.17
N SER A 67 4.56 4.45 -2.68
CA SER A 67 5.76 4.67 -1.86
C SER A 67 5.43 4.64 -0.37
N GLY A 68 6.46 4.54 0.47
CA GLY A 68 6.37 4.68 1.92
C GLY A 68 6.84 3.49 2.72
N ALA A 69 6.53 3.50 4.00
CA ALA A 69 7.05 2.55 4.98
C ALA A 69 6.59 1.11 4.72
N ILE A 70 7.53 0.18 4.66
CA ILE A 70 7.30 -1.26 4.58
C ILE A 70 8.15 -1.98 5.62
N LEU A 71 7.52 -2.92 6.34
CA LEU A 71 8.18 -3.76 7.35
C LEU A 71 8.71 -5.04 6.70
N VAL A 72 9.94 -5.41 7.07
CA VAL A 72 10.59 -6.65 6.65
C VAL A 72 11.09 -7.38 7.89
N ALA A 73 10.73 -8.64 8.06
CA ALA A 73 11.17 -9.48 9.16
C ALA A 73 12.53 -10.11 8.84
N LYS A 74 13.52 -9.90 9.70
CA LYS A 74 14.83 -10.56 9.63
C LYS A 74 14.76 -11.94 10.26
N THR A 75 14.01 -12.11 11.36
CA THR A 75 13.84 -13.36 12.09
C THR A 75 12.43 -13.94 11.92
N ASP A 76 12.29 -15.26 12.09
CA ASP A 76 11.00 -15.94 12.09
C ASP A 76 10.12 -15.51 13.28
N PHE A 77 10.74 -15.19 14.41
CA PHE A 77 10.05 -14.63 15.58
C PHE A 77 9.37 -13.31 15.23
N ALA A 78 10.10 -12.34 14.65
CA ALA A 78 9.54 -11.08 14.21
C ALA A 78 8.44 -11.28 13.17
N HIS A 79 8.64 -12.19 12.21
CA HIS A 79 7.66 -12.51 11.17
C HIS A 79 6.32 -12.93 11.78
N VAL A 80 6.33 -13.88 12.72
CA VAL A 80 5.12 -14.36 13.39
C VAL A 80 4.43 -13.23 14.17
N LYS A 81 5.20 -12.42 14.91
CA LYS A 81 4.64 -11.31 15.69
C LYS A 81 4.03 -10.22 14.81
N LEU A 82 4.72 -9.81 13.74
CA LEU A 82 4.21 -8.82 12.79
C LEU A 82 2.98 -9.33 12.03
N ALA A 83 2.99 -10.60 11.60
CA ALA A 83 1.84 -11.21 10.95
C ALA A 83 0.61 -11.29 11.87
N ALA A 84 0.80 -11.57 13.17
CA ALA A 84 -0.26 -11.55 14.16
C ALA A 84 -0.88 -10.17 14.31
N GLN A 85 -0.07 -9.11 14.42
CA GLN A 85 -0.54 -7.71 14.51
C GLN A 85 -1.29 -7.25 13.25
N LEU A 86 -0.91 -7.76 12.06
CA LEU A 86 -1.66 -7.51 10.83
C LEU A 86 -3.00 -8.24 10.80
N LYS A 87 -3.05 -9.46 11.38
CA LYS A 87 -4.24 -10.30 11.43
C LYS A 87 -5.28 -9.76 12.41
N ASP A 88 -4.86 -9.37 13.62
CA ASP A 88 -5.73 -8.82 14.65
C ASP A 88 -6.01 -7.31 14.48
N LYS A 89 -5.35 -6.67 13.48
CA LYS A 89 -5.48 -5.26 13.11
C LYS A 89 -4.95 -4.29 14.17
N SER A 90 -4.13 -4.73 15.10
CA SER A 90 -3.42 -3.87 16.06
C SER A 90 -2.34 -3.02 15.36
N MET A 91 -1.75 -3.52 14.26
CA MET A 91 -0.88 -2.73 13.40
C MET A 91 -1.72 -1.78 12.53
N GLY A 92 -1.63 -0.48 12.82
CA GLY A 92 -2.29 0.56 12.03
C GLY A 92 -1.65 0.74 10.65
N ARG A 93 -2.47 1.01 9.63
CA ARG A 93 -2.01 1.33 8.28
C ARG A 93 -2.73 2.59 7.81
N ILE A 94 -1.96 3.67 7.67
CA ILE A 94 -2.44 4.96 7.19
C ILE A 94 -1.67 5.31 5.92
N TYR A 95 -2.41 5.74 4.90
CA TYR A 95 -1.89 6.19 3.61
C TYR A 95 -2.30 7.62 3.35
N LEU A 96 -1.48 8.34 2.61
CA LEU A 96 -1.84 9.61 2.03
C LEU A 96 -2.14 9.41 0.54
N ALA A 97 -3.14 10.11 0.04
CA ALA A 97 -3.48 10.09 -1.38
C ALA A 97 -3.96 11.47 -1.82
N PHE A 98 -3.65 11.81 -3.09
CA PHE A 98 -4.17 12.99 -3.74
C PHE A 98 -5.38 12.62 -4.59
N LEU A 99 -6.43 13.43 -4.51
CA LEU A 99 -7.63 13.28 -5.31
C LEU A 99 -7.81 14.50 -6.21
N ASP A 100 -8.30 14.28 -7.44
CA ASP A 100 -8.70 15.35 -8.33
C ASP A 100 -9.93 16.12 -7.82
N LEU A 101 -10.86 15.39 -7.18
CA LEU A 101 -12.06 15.94 -6.57
C LEU A 101 -12.03 15.76 -5.06
N ALA A 102 -12.29 16.84 -4.32
CA ALA A 102 -12.37 16.80 -2.86
C ALA A 102 -13.47 15.85 -2.39
N LEU A 103 -13.20 15.11 -1.30
CA LEU A 103 -14.26 14.46 -0.56
C LEU A 103 -15.14 15.53 0.07
N LYS A 104 -16.47 15.44 -0.12
CA LYS A 104 -17.43 16.36 0.51
C LYS A 104 -17.47 16.21 2.03
N GLU A 105 -17.23 14.99 2.49
CA GLU A 105 -17.22 14.61 3.90
C GLU A 105 -16.29 13.44 4.17
N ASN A 106 -15.96 13.17 5.42
CA ASN A 106 -15.24 11.97 5.80
C ASN A 106 -16.10 10.74 5.53
N VAL A 107 -15.53 9.71 4.93
CA VAL A 107 -16.29 8.55 4.47
C VAL A 107 -15.69 7.25 5.00
N CYS A 108 -16.54 6.35 5.48
CA CYS A 108 -16.16 4.98 5.78
C CYS A 108 -16.79 4.04 4.74
N VAL A 109 -15.97 3.25 4.08
CA VAL A 109 -16.42 2.26 3.09
C VAL A 109 -16.18 0.87 3.66
N ASP A 110 -17.28 0.11 3.86
CA ASP A 110 -17.27 -1.27 4.33
C ASP A 110 -17.99 -2.12 3.27
N ARG A 111 -17.23 -2.62 2.29
CA ARG A 111 -17.79 -3.30 1.11
C ARG A 111 -16.87 -4.42 0.67
N PHE A 112 -17.41 -5.36 -0.11
CA PHE A 112 -16.64 -6.46 -0.67
C PHE A 112 -15.87 -6.01 -1.91
N ILE A 113 -14.65 -6.56 -2.07
CA ILE A 113 -13.78 -6.32 -3.22
C ILE A 113 -13.45 -7.64 -3.89
N ALA A 114 -13.59 -7.69 -5.22
CA ALA A 114 -13.15 -8.78 -6.07
C ALA A 114 -12.39 -8.26 -7.30
N ARG A 115 -12.08 -9.13 -8.26
CA ARG A 115 -11.65 -8.72 -9.59
C ARG A 115 -12.80 -7.99 -10.29
N ASN A 116 -12.51 -6.90 -10.97
CA ASN A 116 -13.51 -6.18 -11.74
C ASN A 116 -14.03 -7.09 -12.88
N PRO A 117 -15.34 -7.32 -13.00
CA PRO A 117 -15.91 -8.20 -14.03
C PRO A 117 -15.58 -7.74 -15.46
N SER A 118 -15.56 -6.42 -15.69
CA SER A 118 -15.29 -5.83 -17.02
C SER A 118 -13.79 -5.67 -17.30
N ASN A 119 -12.94 -5.65 -16.28
CA ASN A 119 -11.49 -5.52 -16.43
C ASN A 119 -10.74 -6.31 -15.34
N ARG A 120 -10.40 -7.55 -15.65
CA ARG A 120 -9.78 -8.49 -14.69
C ARG A 120 -8.42 -8.05 -14.13
N LEU A 121 -7.76 -7.05 -14.70
CA LEU A 121 -6.52 -6.46 -14.18
C LEU A 121 -6.79 -5.51 -13.00
N LYS A 122 -8.02 -5.02 -12.88
CA LYS A 122 -8.45 -4.10 -11.82
C LYS A 122 -9.20 -4.83 -10.70
N LYS A 123 -9.29 -4.18 -9.55
CA LYS A 123 -10.17 -4.53 -8.44
C LYS A 123 -11.35 -3.56 -8.41
N ALA A 124 -12.50 -4.03 -7.98
CA ALA A 124 -13.70 -3.23 -7.81
C ALA A 124 -14.48 -3.65 -6.56
N VAL A 125 -15.32 -2.75 -6.07
CA VAL A 125 -16.38 -3.09 -5.13
C VAL A 125 -17.43 -3.92 -5.85
N VAL A 126 -17.83 -5.01 -5.23
CA VAL A 126 -18.76 -5.99 -5.79
C VAL A 126 -19.78 -6.44 -4.73
N PRO A 127 -20.92 -7.07 -5.12
CA PRO A 127 -21.80 -7.76 -4.18
C PRO A 127 -21.07 -8.83 -3.38
N SER A 128 -21.56 -9.16 -2.18
CA SER A 128 -20.95 -10.15 -1.28
C SER A 128 -20.95 -11.58 -1.84
N ASN A 129 -21.91 -11.91 -2.72
CA ASN A 129 -22.05 -13.20 -3.39
C ASN A 129 -21.21 -13.33 -4.68
N GLU A 130 -20.49 -12.29 -5.08
CA GLU A 130 -19.60 -12.35 -6.25
C GLU A 130 -18.44 -13.32 -6.01
N ASN A 131 -18.06 -14.10 -7.03
CA ASN A 131 -16.98 -15.06 -6.92
C ASN A 131 -15.64 -14.39 -6.56
N GLY A 132 -15.02 -14.85 -5.48
CA GLY A 132 -13.77 -14.29 -4.97
C GLY A 132 -13.92 -12.96 -4.24
N ALA A 133 -15.15 -12.55 -3.91
CA ALA A 133 -15.42 -11.37 -3.08
C ALA A 133 -14.85 -11.55 -1.68
N ARG A 134 -14.16 -10.49 -1.20
CA ARG A 134 -13.59 -10.45 0.16
C ARG A 134 -13.99 -9.16 0.84
N SER A 135 -14.42 -9.26 2.08
CA SER A 135 -14.77 -8.10 2.90
C SER A 135 -13.57 -7.16 3.00
N ALA A 136 -13.83 -5.87 2.87
CA ALA A 136 -12.84 -4.82 2.93
C ALA A 136 -13.42 -3.58 3.61
N LYS A 137 -12.61 -2.93 4.48
CA LYS A 137 -13.03 -1.75 5.21
C LYS A 137 -11.92 -0.70 5.21
N SER A 138 -12.28 0.53 4.84
CA SER A 138 -11.41 1.71 4.84
C SER A 138 -12.15 2.94 5.35
N ALA A 139 -11.44 3.85 5.99
CA ALA A 139 -11.95 5.18 6.32
C ALA A 139 -11.08 6.23 5.62
N PHE A 140 -11.71 7.26 5.10
CA PHE A 140 -11.09 8.37 4.38
C PHE A 140 -11.42 9.68 5.08
N LEU A 141 -10.37 10.43 5.36
CA LEU A 141 -10.42 11.73 6.02
C LEU A 141 -9.84 12.78 5.08
N ASN A 142 -10.59 13.82 4.80
CA ASN A 142 -10.06 14.99 4.11
C ASN A 142 -9.16 15.77 5.08
N ILE A 143 -7.87 15.89 4.76
CA ILE A 143 -6.88 16.58 5.62
C ILE A 143 -6.26 17.80 4.95
N ALA A 144 -6.59 18.05 3.69
CA ALA A 144 -6.07 19.22 2.99
C ALA A 144 -6.79 20.47 3.47
N ASN A 145 -6.01 21.35 4.05
CA ASN A 145 -6.29 22.77 4.02
C ASN A 145 -5.18 23.46 3.22
N ASP A 146 -5.46 24.64 2.71
CA ASP A 146 -4.53 25.41 1.88
C ASP A 146 -3.15 25.59 2.53
N THR A 147 -3.09 25.63 3.86
CA THR A 147 -1.84 25.81 4.63
C THR A 147 -0.88 24.63 4.48
N ILE A 148 -1.40 23.40 4.43
CA ILE A 148 -0.54 22.21 4.23
C ILE A 148 -0.01 22.17 2.81
N LEU A 149 -0.85 22.46 1.82
CA LEU A 149 -0.47 22.41 0.40
C LEU A 149 0.50 23.52 0.01
N GLN A 150 0.44 24.71 0.63
CA GLN A 150 1.35 25.83 0.38
C GLN A 150 2.80 25.51 0.77
N ASN A 151 3.02 24.61 1.73
CA ASN A 151 4.35 24.20 2.17
C ASN A 151 4.97 23.06 1.31
N PHE A 152 4.19 22.40 0.49
CA PHE A 152 4.73 21.48 -0.51
C PHE A 152 5.13 22.28 -1.75
N LYS A 153 6.45 22.49 -1.96
CA LYS A 153 6.95 23.00 -3.24
C LYS A 153 6.40 22.12 -4.36
N PRO A 154 5.75 22.65 -5.37
CA PRO A 154 5.14 21.85 -6.42
C PRO A 154 6.21 20.98 -7.10
N LEU A 155 6.13 19.69 -6.93
CA LEU A 155 6.68 18.74 -7.89
C LEU A 155 6.00 19.08 -9.22
N ASN A 156 6.71 19.54 -10.22
CA ASN A 156 6.29 19.96 -11.56
C ASN A 156 4.96 19.34 -12.04
N PHE A 157 3.85 19.76 -11.47
CA PHE A 157 2.52 19.45 -11.95
C PHE A 157 2.21 20.34 -13.13
N SER A 158 1.64 19.82 -14.19
CA SER A 158 1.25 20.60 -15.35
C SER A 158 0.35 21.77 -14.92
N ARG A 159 0.58 22.94 -15.46
CA ARG A 159 0.00 24.23 -15.04
C ARG A 159 -1.54 24.32 -14.98
N ASN A 160 -2.26 23.25 -15.31
CA ASN A 160 -3.72 23.24 -15.44
C ASN A 160 -4.46 22.50 -14.32
N GLN A 161 -3.76 21.92 -13.32
CA GLN A 161 -4.39 21.27 -12.16
C GLN A 161 -4.10 22.09 -10.91
N THR A 162 -5.02 22.96 -10.54
CA THR A 162 -4.87 23.91 -9.42
C THR A 162 -5.45 23.41 -8.08
N ASN A 163 -6.14 22.27 -8.06
CA ASN A 163 -6.81 21.79 -6.84
C ASN A 163 -6.50 20.32 -6.57
N PHE A 164 -5.42 20.05 -5.84
CA PHE A 164 -5.20 18.73 -5.26
C PHE A 164 -5.83 18.66 -3.88
N ASN A 165 -6.57 17.59 -3.63
CA ASN A 165 -7.16 17.30 -2.33
C ASN A 165 -6.39 16.18 -1.67
N LEU A 166 -5.72 16.48 -0.58
CA LEU A 166 -4.98 15.50 0.21
C LEU A 166 -5.94 14.81 1.19
N ILE A 167 -5.94 13.50 1.16
CA ILE A 167 -6.70 12.68 2.11
C ILE A 167 -5.79 11.73 2.89
N ALA A 168 -6.20 11.39 4.11
CA ALA A 168 -5.68 10.24 4.83
C ALA A 168 -6.63 9.05 4.65
N ALA A 169 -6.08 7.88 4.35
CA ALA A 169 -6.81 6.63 4.22
C ALA A 169 -6.34 5.64 5.28
N LYS A 170 -7.21 5.32 6.25
CA LYS A 170 -6.98 4.27 7.25
C LYS A 170 -7.52 2.95 6.74
N LEU A 171 -6.67 1.92 6.67
CA LEU A 171 -7.02 0.58 6.27
C LEU A 171 -7.29 -0.32 7.49
N PHE A 172 -8.49 -0.87 7.59
CA PHE A 172 -8.84 -1.93 8.54
C PHE A 172 -8.61 -3.33 7.97
N THR A 173 -8.54 -3.45 6.66
CA THR A 173 -8.18 -4.66 5.89
C THR A 173 -7.14 -4.28 4.84
N GLY A 174 -6.45 -5.27 4.23
CA GLY A 174 -5.38 -5.02 3.25
C GLY A 174 -5.62 -5.80 1.95
N ARG A 175 -6.70 -5.51 1.22
CA ARG A 175 -6.94 -6.13 -0.08
C ARG A 175 -6.14 -5.41 -1.17
N THR A 176 -5.77 -6.14 -2.21
CA THR A 176 -5.09 -5.57 -3.38
C THR A 176 -5.91 -4.42 -3.96
N HIS A 177 -5.27 -3.26 -4.21
CA HIS A 177 -5.88 -2.04 -4.74
C HIS A 177 -7.08 -1.52 -3.91
N GLN A 178 -7.12 -1.81 -2.60
CA GLN A 178 -8.29 -1.54 -1.77
C GLN A 178 -8.68 -0.05 -1.75
N ILE A 179 -7.72 0.85 -1.53
CA ILE A 179 -7.96 2.30 -1.52
C ILE A 179 -8.54 2.73 -2.86
N ARG A 180 -7.95 2.28 -3.97
CA ARG A 180 -8.42 2.60 -5.34
C ARG A 180 -9.84 2.12 -5.59
N ALA A 181 -10.16 0.86 -5.24
CA ALA A 181 -11.49 0.29 -5.43
C ALA A 181 -12.55 1.00 -4.59
N HIS A 182 -12.25 1.30 -3.32
CA HIS A 182 -13.17 2.00 -2.43
C HIS A 182 -13.41 3.45 -2.86
N LEU A 183 -12.36 4.21 -3.16
CA LEU A 183 -12.48 5.59 -3.63
C LEU A 183 -13.24 5.67 -4.96
N SER A 184 -12.96 4.77 -5.89
CA SER A 184 -13.71 4.69 -7.15
C SER A 184 -15.19 4.41 -6.91
N SER A 185 -15.54 3.56 -5.92
CA SER A 185 -16.93 3.23 -5.61
C SER A 185 -17.74 4.37 -5.00
N VAL A 186 -17.08 5.43 -4.55
CA VAL A 186 -17.71 6.64 -4.01
C VAL A 186 -17.49 7.87 -4.91
N GLY A 187 -17.06 7.64 -6.16
CA GLY A 187 -16.93 8.70 -7.17
C GLY A 187 -15.61 9.47 -7.15
N HIS A 188 -14.59 8.99 -6.41
CA HIS A 188 -13.28 9.65 -6.28
C HIS A 188 -12.14 8.70 -6.72
N PRO A 189 -12.02 8.32 -8.01
CA PRO A 189 -10.94 7.44 -8.47
C PRO A 189 -9.56 8.10 -8.30
N LEU A 190 -8.53 7.22 -8.07
CA LEU A 190 -7.10 7.55 -8.08
C LEU A 190 -6.47 7.20 -9.41
#